data_017bb86e94b4a47d0e685ca3720bbd9a
#
_entry.id   017bb86e94b4a47d0e685ca3720bbd9a
#
_cell.length_a   1.000
_cell.length_b   1.000
_cell.length_c   1.000
_cell.angle_alpha   90.00
_cell.angle_beta   90.00
_cell.angle_gamma   90.00
#
_symmetry.space_group_name_H-M   'P 1'
#
loop_
_entity.id
_entity.type
_entity.pdbx_description
1 polymer ?
#
loop_
_entity_poly.entity_id
_entity_poly.type
_entity_poly.pdbx_seq_one_letter_code
_entity_poly.pdbx_strand_id
1 'polypeptide(L)'
;VGRRVFEKMIAEAAVRVVYNERLDRRPGRGVTMDGKRITAITTLSGRTYRGKMFIDATYVGDLLAAAGVTYTVGRESEQQYGETLAGVRRGDTQPRVHYTQKDKDHFIKKVDPYVVPGRPESGLLPRIQRIPGLANGQGDRKIQAFNYRVCLTKDPALWIPI
;
A
#
# COMPACT_ATOMS: atom_id res chain seq x y z
N VAL A 1 18.64 14.69 1.35
CA VAL A 1 18.05 15.95 0.86
C VAL A 1 16.59 16.06 1.25
N GLY A 2 15.73 15.08 0.99
CA GLY A 2 14.28 15.15 1.23
C GLY A 2 13.88 15.44 2.68
N ARG A 3 14.49 14.76 3.65
CA ARG A 3 14.18 14.95 5.07
C ARG A 3 14.34 16.42 5.51
N ARG A 4 15.45 17.07 5.14
CA ARG A 4 15.73 18.47 5.49
C ARG A 4 14.69 19.43 4.91
N VAL A 5 14.17 19.13 3.73
CA VAL A 5 13.11 19.96 3.10
C VAL A 5 11.83 19.88 3.92
N PHE A 6 11.41 18.68 4.32
CA PHE A 6 10.22 18.52 5.16
C PHE A 6 10.39 19.17 6.53
N GLU A 7 11.55 19.01 7.17
CA GLU A 7 11.84 19.64 8.46
C GLU A 7 11.76 21.19 8.36
N LYS A 8 12.28 21.75 7.26
CA LYS A 8 12.20 23.19 6.99
C LYS A 8 10.74 23.64 6.81
N MET A 9 9.96 22.97 5.98
CA MET A 9 8.55 23.28 5.74
C MET A 9 7.72 23.24 7.03
N ILE A 10 7.95 22.23 7.86
CA ILE A 10 7.27 22.06 9.16
C ILE A 10 7.63 23.23 10.10
N ALA A 11 8.91 23.59 10.16
CA ALA A 11 9.37 24.70 10.99
C ALA A 11 8.79 26.04 10.52
N GLU A 12 8.78 26.30 9.22
CA GLU A 12 8.21 27.53 8.63
C GLU A 12 6.70 27.64 8.88
N ALA A 13 5.99 26.51 8.83
CA ALA A 13 4.55 26.46 9.10
C ALA A 13 4.21 26.42 10.59
N ALA A 14 5.21 26.40 11.48
CA ALA A 14 5.07 26.28 12.94
C ALA A 14 4.15 25.10 13.38
N VAL A 15 4.18 23.99 12.63
CA VAL A 15 3.37 22.80 12.91
C VAL A 15 4.05 21.96 13.98
N ARG A 16 3.31 21.64 15.04
CA ARG A 16 3.79 20.72 16.07
C ARG A 16 3.72 19.27 15.55
N VAL A 17 4.87 18.65 15.40
CA VAL A 17 4.98 17.23 15.03
C VAL A 17 5.20 16.38 16.26
N VAL A 18 4.47 15.27 16.36
CA VAL A 18 4.63 14.28 17.42
C VAL A 18 5.03 12.96 16.75
N TYR A 19 6.19 12.44 17.12
CA TYR A 19 6.73 11.21 16.54
C TYR A 19 6.40 9.98 17.39
N ASN A 20 6.47 8.80 16.76
CA ASN A 20 6.28 7.48 17.40
C ASN A 20 4.90 7.26 18.02
N GLU A 21 3.91 8.02 17.61
CA GLU A 21 2.53 7.89 18.04
C GLU A 21 1.73 7.15 16.94
N ARG A 22 1.41 5.90 17.22
CA ARG A 22 0.58 5.07 16.33
C ARG A 22 -0.84 5.02 16.83
N LEU A 23 -1.80 5.17 15.93
CA LEU A 23 -3.22 4.99 16.26
C LEU A 23 -3.45 3.62 16.93
N ASP A 24 -4.21 3.58 18.01
CA ASP A 24 -4.67 2.32 18.60
C ASP A 24 -5.78 1.73 17.72
N ARG A 25 -5.43 0.73 16.91
CA ARG A 25 -6.35 0.10 15.95
C ARG A 25 -7.26 -0.96 16.55
N ARG A 26 -7.18 -1.18 17.85
CA ARG A 26 -8.09 -2.12 18.51
C ARG A 26 -9.53 -1.59 18.44
N PRO A 27 -10.52 -2.45 18.17
CA PRO A 27 -11.91 -2.03 18.05
C PRO A 27 -12.37 -1.20 19.25
N GLY A 28 -13.00 -0.05 18.98
CA GLY A 28 -13.56 0.85 20.01
C GLY A 28 -12.52 1.64 20.82
N ARG A 29 -11.22 1.60 20.51
CA ARG A 29 -10.19 2.27 21.33
C ARG A 29 -9.53 3.48 20.70
N GLY A 30 -9.25 3.42 19.41
CA GLY A 30 -8.40 4.43 18.76
C GLY A 30 -9.14 5.70 18.35
N VAL A 31 -10.44 5.68 18.24
CA VAL A 31 -11.24 6.82 17.75
C VAL A 31 -12.43 7.05 18.67
N THR A 32 -12.61 8.29 19.10
CA THR A 32 -13.80 8.74 19.83
C THR A 32 -14.69 9.50 18.86
N MET A 33 -15.93 9.04 18.74
CA MET A 33 -16.95 9.62 17.87
C MET A 33 -18.00 10.35 18.68
N ASP A 34 -18.56 11.41 18.08
CA ASP A 34 -19.80 12.06 18.49
C ASP A 34 -20.72 12.05 17.26
N GLY A 35 -21.65 11.11 17.24
CA GLY A 35 -22.41 10.80 16.03
C GLY A 35 -21.48 10.37 14.89
N LYS A 36 -21.45 11.16 13.81
CA LYS A 36 -20.60 10.93 12.64
C LYS A 36 -19.29 11.75 12.65
N ARG A 37 -19.00 12.43 13.74
CA ARG A 37 -17.83 13.29 13.86
C ARG A 37 -16.76 12.67 14.75
N ILE A 38 -15.53 12.62 14.30
CA ILE A 38 -14.38 12.28 15.14
C ILE A 38 -14.13 13.46 16.08
N THR A 39 -14.01 13.19 17.40
CA THR A 39 -13.69 14.20 18.42
C THR A 39 -12.32 14.00 19.02
N ALA A 40 -11.80 12.77 19.00
CA ALA A 40 -10.47 12.47 19.48
C ALA A 40 -9.91 11.21 18.82
N ILE A 41 -8.58 11.12 18.79
CA ILE A 41 -7.85 9.89 18.49
C ILE A 41 -6.98 9.50 19.67
N THR A 42 -6.85 8.19 19.92
CA THR A 42 -6.00 7.64 20.98
C THR A 42 -4.94 6.74 20.35
N THR A 43 -3.72 6.90 20.81
CA THR A 43 -2.55 6.17 20.29
C THR A 43 -2.20 4.98 21.20
N LEU A 44 -1.34 4.09 20.71
CA LEU A 44 -0.85 2.93 21.47
C LEU A 44 -0.09 3.31 22.73
N SER A 45 0.43 4.53 22.82
CA SER A 45 1.05 5.08 24.04
C SER A 45 0.03 5.45 25.12
N GLY A 46 -1.26 5.42 24.79
CA GLY A 46 -2.34 5.88 25.67
C GLY A 46 -2.63 7.38 25.55
N ARG A 47 -1.86 8.13 24.76
CA ARG A 47 -2.12 9.56 24.56
C ARG A 47 -3.35 9.78 23.70
N THR A 48 -4.12 10.80 24.06
CA THR A 48 -5.32 11.22 23.34
C THR A 48 -5.14 12.61 22.75
N TYR A 49 -5.46 12.73 21.47
CA TYR A 49 -5.38 13.98 20.70
C TYR A 49 -6.80 14.39 20.33
N ARG A 50 -7.17 15.61 20.68
CA ARG A 50 -8.48 16.21 20.36
C ARG A 50 -8.32 17.20 19.23
N GLY A 51 -9.30 17.29 18.34
CA GLY A 51 -9.28 18.21 17.22
C GLY A 51 -10.68 18.54 16.72
N LYS A 52 -10.77 19.65 16.01
CA LYS A 52 -11.99 20.02 15.27
C LYS A 52 -12.05 19.30 13.92
N MET A 53 -10.90 18.99 13.34
CA MET A 53 -10.73 18.33 12.06
C MET A 53 -9.65 17.26 12.18
N PHE A 54 -9.83 16.14 11.50
CA PHE A 54 -8.87 15.05 11.40
C PHE A 54 -8.62 14.73 9.93
N ILE A 55 -7.36 14.51 9.59
CA ILE A 55 -6.93 14.15 8.24
C ILE A 55 -6.16 12.84 8.34
N ASP A 56 -6.64 11.82 7.64
CA ASP A 56 -5.89 10.56 7.47
C ASP A 56 -5.01 10.67 6.23
N ALA A 57 -3.72 10.83 6.45
CA ALA A 57 -2.70 10.85 5.40
C ALA A 57 -1.78 9.62 5.51
N THR A 58 -2.26 8.54 6.10
CA THR A 58 -1.54 7.26 6.18
C THR A 58 -1.59 6.49 4.87
N TYR A 59 -0.71 5.50 4.70
CA TYR A 59 -0.68 4.68 3.47
C TYR A 59 -1.92 3.79 3.31
N VAL A 60 -2.55 3.38 4.40
CA VAL A 60 -3.59 2.35 4.39
C VAL A 60 -4.93 2.80 4.98
N GLY A 61 -5.06 4.06 5.41
CA GLY A 61 -6.34 4.59 5.90
C GLY A 61 -6.78 4.02 7.25
N ASP A 62 -5.85 3.82 8.18
CA ASP A 62 -6.15 3.25 9.50
C ASP A 62 -7.22 4.04 10.26
N LEU A 63 -7.17 5.38 10.19
CA LEU A 63 -8.15 6.25 10.85
C LEU A 63 -9.54 6.14 10.21
N LEU A 64 -9.58 6.07 8.88
CA LEU A 64 -10.81 5.89 8.11
C LEU A 64 -11.54 4.61 8.56
N ALA A 65 -10.82 3.49 8.62
CA ALA A 65 -11.38 2.22 9.05
C ALA A 65 -11.83 2.25 10.53
N ALA A 66 -11.02 2.84 11.41
CA ALA A 66 -11.32 2.94 12.83
C ALA A 66 -12.52 3.87 13.13
N ALA A 67 -12.77 4.86 12.27
CA ALA A 67 -13.93 5.75 12.34
C ALA A 67 -15.23 5.12 11.77
N GLY A 68 -15.17 3.90 11.26
CA GLY A 68 -16.34 3.20 10.71
C GLY A 68 -16.79 3.72 9.35
N VAL A 69 -15.94 4.43 8.62
CA VAL A 69 -16.22 4.85 7.25
C VAL A 69 -16.25 3.62 6.34
N THR A 70 -17.21 3.53 5.45
CA THR A 70 -17.31 2.43 4.49
C THR A 70 -16.10 2.45 3.53
N TYR A 71 -15.47 1.31 3.37
CA TYR A 71 -14.34 1.14 2.45
C TYR A 71 -14.36 -0.25 1.82
N THR A 72 -13.65 -0.41 0.73
CA THR A 72 -13.45 -1.68 0.06
C THR A 72 -11.97 -2.09 0.10
N VAL A 73 -11.72 -3.39 0.03
CA VAL A 73 -10.37 -3.95 -0.04
C VAL A 73 -10.27 -4.84 -1.28
N GLY A 74 -9.20 -4.65 -2.03
CA GLY A 74 -8.94 -5.41 -3.25
C GLY A 74 -9.17 -4.57 -4.50
N ARG A 75 -9.38 -5.29 -5.61
CA ARG A 75 -9.65 -4.67 -6.91
C ARG A 75 -11.14 -4.75 -7.21
N GLU A 76 -11.76 -3.61 -7.47
CA GLU A 76 -13.12 -3.57 -8.01
C GLU A 76 -13.17 -4.15 -9.42
N SER A 77 -14.33 -4.71 -9.78
CA SER A 77 -14.56 -5.18 -11.15
C SER A 77 -14.77 -4.01 -12.11
N GLU A 78 -14.50 -4.25 -13.38
CA GLU A 78 -14.81 -3.30 -14.47
C GLU A 78 -16.27 -2.89 -14.47
N GLN A 79 -17.17 -3.82 -14.13
CA GLN A 79 -18.61 -3.57 -14.12
C GLN A 79 -19.08 -2.65 -13.00
N GLN A 80 -18.32 -2.59 -11.88
CA GLN A 80 -18.77 -1.86 -10.69
C GLN A 80 -18.90 -0.37 -10.93
N TYR A 81 -17.97 0.22 -11.69
CA TYR A 81 -17.94 1.65 -11.99
C TYR A 81 -17.82 1.95 -13.50
N GLY A 82 -17.84 0.93 -14.36
CA GLY A 82 -17.67 1.08 -15.79
C GLY A 82 -16.24 1.43 -16.22
N GLU A 83 -15.25 1.09 -15.41
CA GLU A 83 -13.85 1.44 -15.68
C GLU A 83 -13.14 0.32 -16.43
N THR A 84 -12.83 0.53 -17.70
CA THR A 84 -12.30 -0.48 -18.63
C THR A 84 -10.93 -1.05 -18.23
N LEU A 85 -10.20 -0.43 -17.31
CA LEU A 85 -8.91 -0.89 -16.81
C LEU A 85 -8.96 -1.47 -15.40
N ALA A 86 -10.14 -1.48 -14.75
CA ALA A 86 -10.32 -2.06 -13.42
C ALA A 86 -10.28 -3.59 -13.44
N GLY A 87 -10.15 -4.16 -12.26
CA GLY A 87 -10.15 -5.61 -12.03
C GLY A 87 -8.86 -6.31 -12.42
N VAL A 88 -8.97 -7.62 -12.57
CA VAL A 88 -7.85 -8.47 -13.01
C VAL A 88 -7.50 -8.16 -14.45
N ARG A 89 -6.22 -8.00 -14.73
CA ARG A 89 -5.68 -7.83 -16.09
C ARG A 89 -4.56 -8.84 -16.32
N ARG A 90 -4.67 -9.57 -17.42
CA ARG A 90 -3.70 -10.59 -17.79
C ARG A 90 -3.12 -10.28 -19.17
N GLY A 91 -1.82 -10.16 -19.22
CA GLY A 91 -1.04 -10.16 -20.45
C GLY A 91 -1.52 -9.21 -21.54
N ASP A 92 -1.60 -9.72 -22.74
CA ASP A 92 -1.78 -8.95 -24.00
C ASP A 92 -3.13 -8.25 -24.18
N THR A 93 -4.04 -8.39 -23.24
CA THR A 93 -5.39 -7.78 -23.31
C THR A 93 -5.43 -6.33 -22.79
N GLN A 94 -4.32 -5.83 -22.29
CA GLN A 94 -4.23 -4.42 -21.87
C GLN A 94 -4.12 -3.50 -23.08
N PRO A 95 -4.96 -2.45 -23.18
CA PRO A 95 -4.66 -1.40 -24.12
C PRO A 95 -3.27 -0.86 -23.80
N ARG A 96 -2.41 -0.83 -24.82
CA ARG A 96 -1.02 -0.38 -24.69
C ARG A 96 -0.96 1.08 -24.27
N VAL A 97 -0.84 1.34 -22.99
CA VAL A 97 -0.50 2.66 -22.50
C VAL A 97 1.01 2.80 -22.63
N HIS A 98 1.46 3.39 -23.71
CA HIS A 98 2.80 3.96 -23.99
C HIS A 98 4.07 3.30 -23.38
N TYR A 99 4.00 2.07 -22.90
CA TYR A 99 5.19 1.34 -22.51
C TYR A 99 5.73 0.57 -23.72
N THR A 100 7.04 0.60 -23.90
CA THR A 100 7.69 -0.15 -24.96
C THR A 100 7.43 -1.65 -24.79
N GLN A 101 7.52 -2.43 -25.88
CA GLN A 101 7.30 -3.89 -25.79
C GLN A 101 8.20 -4.60 -24.78
N LYS A 102 9.31 -3.96 -24.39
CA LYS A 102 10.26 -4.47 -23.39
C LYS A 102 9.72 -4.42 -21.95
N ASP A 103 8.71 -3.61 -21.69
CA ASP A 103 8.16 -3.39 -20.36
C ASP A 103 6.90 -4.21 -20.08
N LYS A 104 6.53 -5.11 -20.98
CA LYS A 104 5.49 -6.10 -20.74
C LYS A 104 5.93 -7.00 -19.58
N ASP A 105 5.10 -7.10 -18.58
CA ASP A 105 5.25 -8.01 -17.44
C ASP A 105 6.48 -7.78 -16.54
N HIS A 106 7.19 -6.66 -16.68
CA HIS A 106 8.35 -6.27 -15.85
C HIS A 106 9.56 -7.22 -15.88
N PHE A 107 9.50 -8.33 -16.60
CA PHE A 107 10.61 -9.26 -16.76
C PHE A 107 11.05 -9.38 -18.22
N ILE A 108 12.34 -9.17 -18.45
CA ILE A 108 12.95 -9.32 -19.78
C ILE A 108 13.16 -10.81 -20.12
N LYS A 109 13.29 -11.65 -19.09
CA LYS A 109 13.50 -13.09 -19.18
C LYS A 109 12.37 -13.83 -18.49
N LYS A 110 12.06 -15.04 -18.93
CA LYS A 110 11.18 -15.92 -18.19
C LYS A 110 11.78 -16.20 -16.82
N VAL A 111 11.02 -15.91 -15.78
CA VAL A 111 11.36 -16.23 -14.39
C VAL A 111 10.51 -17.39 -13.96
N ASP A 112 11.16 -18.46 -13.51
CA ASP A 112 10.45 -19.62 -12.99
C ASP A 112 9.88 -19.28 -11.61
N PRO A 113 8.58 -19.49 -11.37
CA PRO A 113 7.96 -19.16 -10.10
C PRO A 113 8.12 -20.23 -9.01
N TYR A 114 8.74 -21.36 -9.32
CA TYR A 114 8.86 -22.48 -8.40
C TYR A 114 10.14 -22.46 -7.59
N VAL A 115 10.10 -23.05 -6.40
CA VAL A 115 11.28 -23.18 -5.52
C VAL A 115 12.41 -23.95 -6.24
N VAL A 116 12.06 -25.03 -6.93
CA VAL A 116 12.96 -25.74 -7.84
C VAL A 116 12.51 -25.46 -9.26
N PRO A 117 13.32 -24.78 -10.08
CA PRO A 117 12.94 -24.43 -11.44
C PRO A 117 12.43 -25.64 -12.26
N GLY A 118 11.30 -25.46 -12.94
CA GLY A 118 10.64 -26.48 -13.74
C GLY A 118 9.88 -27.55 -12.95
N ARG A 119 9.81 -27.45 -11.61
CA ARG A 119 9.13 -28.42 -10.75
C ARG A 119 7.97 -27.80 -9.98
N PRO A 120 6.74 -27.84 -10.54
CA PRO A 120 5.55 -27.28 -9.86
C PRO A 120 5.26 -27.86 -8.47
N GLU A 121 5.62 -29.13 -8.27
CA GLU A 121 5.47 -29.85 -7.00
C GLU A 121 6.36 -29.30 -5.87
N SER A 122 7.43 -28.56 -6.22
CA SER A 122 8.32 -27.92 -5.23
C SER A 122 7.67 -26.71 -4.54
N GLY A 123 6.50 -26.29 -5.00
CA GLY A 123 5.82 -25.11 -4.49
C GLY A 123 6.30 -23.81 -5.12
N LEU A 124 5.59 -22.73 -4.83
CA LEU A 124 5.92 -21.38 -5.33
C LEU A 124 6.98 -20.71 -4.46
N LEU A 125 7.79 -19.88 -5.07
CA LEU A 125 8.69 -18.97 -4.35
C LEU A 125 7.91 -18.11 -3.34
N PRO A 126 8.53 -17.69 -2.23
CA PRO A 126 7.90 -16.84 -1.24
C PRO A 126 7.26 -15.61 -1.90
N ARG A 127 6.04 -15.28 -1.49
CA ARG A 127 5.25 -14.14 -1.98
C ARG A 127 4.74 -14.26 -3.42
N ILE A 128 5.05 -15.33 -4.12
CA ILE A 128 4.37 -15.66 -5.38
C ILE A 128 3.02 -16.29 -5.06
N GLN A 129 1.97 -15.81 -5.70
CA GLN A 129 0.63 -16.35 -5.54
C GLN A 129 0.14 -16.93 -6.86
N ARG A 130 -0.54 -18.06 -6.79
CA ARG A 130 -1.34 -18.51 -7.94
C ARG A 130 -2.46 -17.52 -8.17
N ILE A 131 -2.56 -17.00 -9.38
CA ILE A 131 -3.72 -16.22 -9.79
C ILE A 131 -4.82 -17.24 -10.14
N PRO A 132 -5.93 -17.29 -9.40
CA PRO A 132 -7.06 -18.12 -9.77
C PRO A 132 -7.52 -17.75 -11.18
N GLY A 133 -8.26 -18.63 -11.82
CA GLY A 133 -8.73 -18.51 -13.21
C GLY A 133 -9.73 -17.36 -13.44
N LEU A 134 -9.55 -16.19 -12.83
CA LEU A 134 -10.39 -15.03 -13.02
C LEU A 134 -10.23 -14.46 -14.43
N ALA A 135 -11.35 -14.11 -15.05
CA ALA A 135 -11.36 -13.42 -16.32
C ALA A 135 -10.88 -11.95 -16.15
N ASN A 136 -10.42 -11.35 -17.25
CA ASN A 136 -10.09 -9.92 -17.24
C ASN A 136 -11.33 -9.10 -16.85
N GLY A 137 -11.10 -8.04 -16.10
CA GLY A 137 -12.18 -7.18 -15.59
C GLY A 137 -12.89 -7.69 -14.34
N GLN A 138 -12.64 -8.91 -13.89
CA GLN A 138 -13.20 -9.41 -12.62
C GLN A 138 -12.50 -8.77 -11.42
N GLY A 139 -13.28 -8.43 -10.40
CA GLY A 139 -12.78 -7.97 -9.12
C GLY A 139 -12.25 -9.12 -8.26
N ASP A 140 -11.38 -8.81 -7.32
CA ASP A 140 -10.94 -9.73 -6.27
C ASP A 140 -10.57 -8.98 -4.98
N ARG A 141 -10.20 -9.71 -3.93
CA ARG A 141 -9.78 -9.12 -2.66
C ARG A 141 -8.26 -8.99 -2.51
N LYS A 142 -7.51 -9.08 -3.60
CA LYS A 142 -6.06 -8.95 -3.55
C LYS A 142 -5.65 -7.50 -3.55
N ILE A 143 -4.69 -7.18 -2.70
CA ILE A 143 -4.09 -5.85 -2.63
C ILE A 143 -2.89 -5.77 -3.57
N GLN A 144 -2.51 -4.54 -3.93
CA GLN A 144 -1.34 -4.27 -4.73
C GLN A 144 -0.07 -4.76 -4.01
N ALA A 145 0.88 -5.30 -4.77
CA ALA A 145 2.18 -5.67 -4.24
C ALA A 145 2.97 -4.43 -3.80
N PHE A 146 3.69 -4.56 -2.68
CA PHE A 146 4.58 -3.51 -2.21
C PHE A 146 5.90 -3.53 -2.97
N ASN A 147 6.40 -2.35 -3.31
CA ASN A 147 7.75 -2.18 -3.81
C ASN A 147 8.75 -2.17 -2.65
N TYR A 148 9.79 -2.98 -2.79
CA TYR A 148 10.94 -2.94 -1.90
C TYR A 148 12.09 -2.24 -2.63
N ARG A 149 12.49 -1.08 -2.14
CA ARG A 149 13.61 -0.32 -2.71
C ARG A 149 14.81 -0.44 -1.80
N VAL A 150 15.92 -0.87 -2.35
CA VAL A 150 17.20 -1.00 -1.65
C VAL A 150 18.19 -0.04 -2.30
N CYS A 151 18.86 0.77 -1.50
CA CYS A 151 19.97 1.59 -1.97
C CYS A 151 21.23 0.74 -1.99
N LEU A 152 21.82 0.59 -3.17
CA LEU A 152 23.07 -0.15 -3.36
C LEU A 152 24.19 0.82 -3.72
N THR A 153 25.39 0.53 -3.26
CA THR A 153 26.59 1.27 -3.63
C THR A 153 27.75 0.31 -3.90
N LYS A 154 28.64 0.71 -4.79
CA LYS A 154 29.93 0.02 -5.03
C LYS A 154 31.05 0.54 -4.14
N ASP A 155 30.82 1.65 -3.41
CA ASP A 155 31.80 2.24 -2.52
C ASP A 155 31.76 1.53 -1.15
N PRO A 156 32.85 0.81 -0.79
CA PRO A 156 32.91 0.08 0.48
C PRO A 156 32.77 0.97 1.73
N ALA A 157 33.16 2.23 1.64
CA ALA A 157 33.06 3.19 2.73
C ALA A 157 31.60 3.52 3.12
N LEU A 158 30.64 3.24 2.21
CA LEU A 158 29.21 3.47 2.40
C LEU A 158 28.42 2.20 2.67
N TRP A 159 29.10 1.06 2.84
CA TRP A 159 28.42 -0.19 3.12
C TRP A 159 27.90 -0.22 4.56
N ILE A 160 26.66 -0.59 4.70
CA ILE A 160 26.06 -0.91 5.99
C ILE A 160 25.88 -2.42 6.02
N PRO A 161 26.51 -3.14 6.96
CA PRO A 161 26.30 -4.57 7.12
C PRO A 161 24.82 -4.88 7.36
N ILE A 162 24.29 -5.89 6.66
CA ILE A 162 22.91 -6.38 6.81
C ILE A 162 22.93 -7.53 7.82
#